data_3a4a34f64c271141a2f39c81163cbecb
#
_entry.id   3a4a34f64c271141a2f39c81163cbecb
#
_cell.length_a   1.000
_cell.length_b   1.000
_cell.length_c   1.000
_cell.angle_alpha   90.00
_cell.angle_beta   90.00
_cell.angle_gamma   90.00
#
_symmetry.space_group_name_H-M   'P 1'
#
loop_
_entity.id
_entity.type
_entity.pdbx_description
1 polymer ?
#
loop_
_entity_poly.entity_id
_entity_poly.type
_entity_poly.pdbx_seq_one_letter_code
_entity_poly.pdbx_strand_id
1 'polypeptide(L)'
;LSRGLGDVYKRQIFGGNAALIETKVAVPAVLKEKAAALAKEGKTPLYFGGAGRLLGVVAVADTIKEDSPRAIRELQNMGIRVVMLTGDNQRTADAIGKQAGVDEVIAGVLPDGKEAVIRQLQASGKVAMVGDGINDAPALTRADTGIAIGAGTDVAIDAADVVLMNSKLSDVPAAIRLSRATLRNIHENLFWAFLYNTIGIPLAAGVFIPFGLTLNPMFGAAAMSLSSFCVVSNALRLNLFDLHSTKHDHKAKNAVSLPAAPVQPAVEDHTTSNVKEDNVMKKTLHVEGMMCGHCEARVKKALEALPEVSEAVVLSLIHI
;
A
#
# COMPACT_ATOMS: atom_id res chain seq x y z
N LEU A 1 29.90 4.34 46.92
CA LEU A 1 30.26 3.19 46.07
C LEU A 1 29.46 3.26 44.75
N SER A 2 29.90 4.20 43.88
CA SER A 2 29.32 4.35 42.53
C SER A 2 30.21 3.61 41.51
N ARG A 3 30.10 2.30 41.43
CA ARG A 3 30.84 1.46 40.48
C ARG A 3 30.05 1.08 39.23
N GLY A 4 28.84 1.56 39.04
CA GLY A 4 27.94 1.04 37.98
C GLY A 4 27.80 1.90 36.73
N LEU A 5 27.88 3.22 36.82
CA LEU A 5 27.53 4.11 35.69
C LEU A 5 28.70 4.37 34.71
N GLY A 6 29.94 4.30 35.16
CA GLY A 6 31.10 4.51 34.28
C GLY A 6 31.37 3.38 33.28
N ASP A 7 30.97 2.15 33.61
CA ASP A 7 31.19 0.98 32.76
C ASP A 7 30.13 0.85 31.67
N VAL A 8 28.93 1.36 31.87
CA VAL A 8 27.82 1.33 30.88
C VAL A 8 28.15 2.25 29.70
N TYR A 9 28.69 3.43 29.92
CA TYR A 9 29.07 4.35 28.87
C TYR A 9 30.24 3.87 28.00
N LYS A 10 31.15 3.09 28.56
CA LYS A 10 32.31 2.54 27.83
C LYS A 10 31.93 1.35 26.91
N ARG A 11 30.76 0.76 27.08
CA ARG A 11 30.27 -0.37 26.31
C ARG A 11 29.13 -0.01 25.35
N GLN A 12 28.95 1.26 25.05
CA GLN A 12 27.93 1.70 24.12
C GLN A 12 28.23 1.17 22.71
N ILE A 13 27.35 0.32 22.21
CA ILE A 13 27.34 -0.17 20.82
C ILE A 13 26.32 0.66 20.05
N PHE A 14 26.71 1.12 18.89
CA PHE A 14 25.81 1.80 17.96
C PHE A 14 25.77 1.03 16.65
N GLY A 15 24.60 0.97 16.03
CA GLY A 15 24.35 0.29 14.77
C GLY A 15 23.61 1.19 13.80
N GLY A 16 23.84 1.00 12.51
CA GLY A 16 23.14 1.74 11.48
C GLY A 16 23.72 1.53 10.09
N ASN A 17 23.30 2.38 9.16
CA ASN A 17 23.80 2.37 7.80
C ASN A 17 25.25 2.91 7.71
N ALA A 18 25.89 2.77 6.54
CA ALA A 18 27.26 3.23 6.34
C ALA A 18 27.43 4.71 6.65
N ALA A 19 26.49 5.56 6.24
CA ALA A 19 26.56 7.01 6.44
C ALA A 19 26.61 7.37 7.94
N LEU A 20 25.76 6.76 8.76
CA LEU A 20 25.76 6.99 10.22
C LEU A 20 27.05 6.52 10.87
N ILE A 21 27.55 5.36 10.48
CA ILE A 21 28.75 4.77 11.10
C ILE A 21 30.01 5.52 10.71
N GLU A 22 30.13 5.97 9.49
CA GLU A 22 31.29 6.75 9.00
C GLU A 22 31.46 8.09 9.74
N THR A 23 30.37 8.64 10.30
CA THR A 23 30.47 9.84 11.15
C THR A 23 31.12 9.56 12.52
N LYS A 24 31.16 8.29 12.96
CA LYS A 24 31.59 7.90 14.30
C LYS A 24 32.87 7.09 14.31
N VAL A 25 33.09 6.23 13.32
CA VAL A 25 34.25 5.35 13.23
C VAL A 25 34.66 5.11 11.77
N ALA A 26 35.98 4.93 11.55
CA ALA A 26 36.48 4.59 10.21
C ALA A 26 36.06 3.18 9.82
N VAL A 27 35.49 3.03 8.60
CA VAL A 27 35.11 1.74 8.02
C VAL A 27 36.22 1.26 7.09
N PRO A 28 36.85 0.10 7.34
CA PRO A 28 37.88 -0.46 6.48
C PRO A 28 37.36 -0.72 5.06
N ALA A 29 38.17 -0.44 4.02
CA ALA A 29 37.81 -0.61 2.61
C ALA A 29 37.33 -2.03 2.30
N VAL A 30 38.00 -3.04 2.84
CA VAL A 30 37.64 -4.46 2.68
C VAL A 30 36.22 -4.76 3.15
N LEU A 31 35.76 -4.13 4.25
CA LEU A 31 34.39 -4.32 4.74
C LEU A 31 33.36 -3.54 3.90
N LYS A 32 33.75 -2.39 3.35
CA LYS A 32 32.91 -1.66 2.40
C LYS A 32 32.67 -2.48 1.11
N GLU A 33 33.73 -3.10 0.58
CA GLU A 33 33.62 -3.95 -0.61
C GLU A 33 32.74 -5.19 -0.34
N LYS A 34 32.94 -5.86 0.79
CA LYS A 34 32.08 -7.00 1.18
C LYS A 34 30.64 -6.60 1.39
N ALA A 35 30.39 -5.47 2.04
CA ALA A 35 29.05 -4.94 2.22
C ALA A 35 28.39 -4.56 0.89
N ALA A 36 29.16 -3.98 -0.04
CA ALA A 36 28.68 -3.68 -1.40
C ALA A 36 28.37 -4.96 -2.20
N ALA A 37 29.15 -6.03 -2.03
CA ALA A 37 28.86 -7.33 -2.63
C ALA A 37 27.56 -7.92 -2.07
N LEU A 38 27.37 -7.89 -0.74
CA LEU A 38 26.13 -8.35 -0.09
C LEU A 38 24.90 -7.52 -0.51
N ALA A 39 25.08 -6.20 -0.69
CA ALA A 39 24.01 -5.34 -1.20
C ALA A 39 23.61 -5.69 -2.66
N LYS A 40 24.56 -6.13 -3.50
CA LYS A 40 24.26 -6.63 -4.84
C LYS A 40 23.47 -7.94 -4.82
N GLU A 41 23.56 -8.71 -3.74
CA GLU A 41 22.78 -9.94 -3.53
C GLU A 41 21.38 -9.65 -2.92
N GLY A 42 20.97 -8.39 -2.81
CA GLY A 42 19.68 -8.01 -2.21
C GLY A 42 19.66 -7.98 -0.68
N LYS A 43 20.83 -7.94 -0.03
CA LYS A 43 20.96 -7.88 1.43
C LYS A 43 21.23 -6.47 1.88
N THR A 44 20.64 -6.02 2.99
CA THR A 44 20.89 -4.70 3.58
C THR A 44 22.01 -4.79 4.62
N PRO A 45 23.21 -4.23 4.35
CA PRO A 45 24.31 -4.27 5.31
C PRO A 45 24.09 -3.22 6.40
N LEU A 46 24.11 -3.68 7.66
CA LEU A 46 24.09 -2.87 8.87
C LEU A 46 25.46 -2.95 9.53
N TYR A 47 26.03 -1.80 9.85
CA TYR A 47 27.34 -1.68 10.47
C TYR A 47 27.18 -1.48 11.97
N PHE A 48 28.03 -2.11 12.75
CA PHE A 48 28.05 -1.99 14.21
C PHE A 48 29.40 -1.51 14.69
N GLY A 49 29.38 -0.46 15.52
CA GLY A 49 30.57 0.12 16.10
C GLY A 49 30.44 0.25 17.61
N GLY A 50 31.57 0.30 18.30
CA GLY A 50 31.64 0.50 19.75
C GLY A 50 33.07 0.75 20.22
N ALA A 51 33.22 1.49 21.30
CA ALA A 51 34.53 1.84 21.85
C ALA A 51 35.52 2.45 20.82
N GLY A 52 34.98 3.30 19.91
CA GLY A 52 35.79 4.00 18.90
C GLY A 52 36.27 3.14 17.72
N ARG A 53 35.79 1.90 17.59
CA ARG A 53 36.14 0.99 16.49
C ARG A 53 34.92 0.32 15.88
N LEU A 54 35.05 -0.07 14.61
CA LEU A 54 34.04 -0.91 13.96
C LEU A 54 34.13 -2.33 14.53
N LEU A 55 33.02 -2.89 14.98
CA LEU A 55 32.89 -4.26 15.50
C LEU A 55 32.60 -5.27 14.38
N GLY A 56 31.76 -4.88 13.38
CA GLY A 56 31.42 -5.75 12.29
C GLY A 56 30.29 -5.21 11.43
N VAL A 57 29.93 -6.01 10.41
CA VAL A 57 28.81 -5.76 9.51
C VAL A 57 27.90 -6.99 9.54
N VAL A 58 26.61 -6.77 9.73
CA VAL A 58 25.56 -7.80 9.65
C VAL A 58 24.72 -7.47 8.42
N ALA A 59 24.58 -8.42 7.52
CA ALA A 59 23.68 -8.27 6.37
C ALA A 59 22.32 -8.89 6.68
N VAL A 60 21.27 -8.09 6.63
CA VAL A 60 19.90 -8.53 6.78
C VAL A 60 19.31 -8.68 5.39
N ALA A 61 18.61 -9.78 5.14
CA ALA A 61 17.90 -10.00 3.90
C ALA A 61 16.44 -10.30 4.23
N ASP A 62 15.54 -9.53 3.64
CA ASP A 62 14.15 -9.94 3.57
C ASP A 62 14.01 -11.02 2.52
N THR A 63 13.41 -12.13 2.91
CA THR A 63 13.10 -13.21 1.98
C THR A 63 11.78 -12.91 1.31
N ILE A 64 11.78 -12.96 -0.02
CA ILE A 64 10.53 -12.87 -0.79
C ILE A 64 9.65 -14.06 -0.40
N LYS A 65 8.37 -13.80 -0.10
CA LYS A 65 7.40 -14.88 0.18
C LYS A 65 7.29 -15.80 -1.05
N GLU A 66 7.22 -17.08 -0.83
CA GLU A 66 7.22 -18.10 -1.90
C GLU A 66 6.10 -17.92 -2.92
N ASP A 67 4.96 -17.36 -2.49
CA ASP A 67 3.79 -17.12 -3.33
C ASP A 67 3.91 -15.84 -4.18
N SER A 68 4.78 -14.87 -3.81
CA SER A 68 4.86 -13.57 -4.46
C SER A 68 5.22 -13.62 -5.95
N PRO A 69 6.23 -14.38 -6.42
CA PRO A 69 6.55 -14.43 -7.85
C PRO A 69 5.43 -15.04 -8.70
N ARG A 70 4.65 -15.95 -8.11
CA ARG A 70 3.49 -16.52 -8.77
C ARG A 70 2.35 -15.51 -8.85
N ALA A 71 2.03 -14.87 -7.76
CA ALA A 71 0.98 -13.85 -7.69
C ALA A 71 1.25 -12.68 -8.67
N ILE A 72 2.49 -12.21 -8.75
CA ILE A 72 2.91 -11.16 -9.68
C ILE A 72 2.67 -11.60 -11.13
N ARG A 73 3.09 -12.81 -11.52
CA ARG A 73 2.81 -13.34 -12.86
C ARG A 73 1.33 -13.46 -13.17
N GLU A 74 0.51 -13.86 -12.19
CA GLU A 74 -0.95 -13.93 -12.36
C GLU A 74 -1.55 -12.54 -12.62
N LEU A 75 -1.11 -11.51 -11.89
CA LEU A 75 -1.53 -10.11 -12.12
C LEU A 75 -1.11 -9.62 -13.51
N GLN A 76 0.13 -9.88 -13.92
CA GLN A 76 0.63 -9.54 -15.26
C GLN A 76 -0.17 -10.24 -16.37
N ASN A 77 -0.55 -11.51 -16.18
CA ASN A 77 -1.41 -12.25 -17.11
C ASN A 77 -2.81 -11.65 -17.21
N MET A 78 -3.30 -11.00 -16.15
CA MET A 78 -4.56 -10.23 -16.17
C MET A 78 -4.42 -8.87 -16.88
N GLY A 79 -3.22 -8.50 -17.34
CA GLY A 79 -2.90 -7.22 -17.98
C GLY A 79 -2.70 -6.08 -16.98
N ILE A 80 -2.33 -6.40 -15.74
CA ILE A 80 -2.04 -5.44 -14.68
C ILE A 80 -0.53 -5.27 -14.59
N ARG A 81 -0.04 -4.02 -14.70
CA ARG A 81 1.36 -3.68 -14.46
C ARG A 81 1.63 -3.70 -12.97
N VAL A 82 2.67 -4.40 -12.55
CA VAL A 82 3.04 -4.55 -11.15
C VAL A 82 4.27 -3.70 -10.84
N VAL A 83 4.10 -2.73 -9.96
CA VAL A 83 5.15 -1.81 -9.52
C VAL A 83 5.49 -2.09 -8.07
N MET A 84 6.75 -2.30 -7.76
CA MET A 84 7.24 -2.44 -6.39
C MET A 84 7.67 -1.08 -5.85
N LEU A 85 7.06 -0.66 -4.73
CA LEU A 85 7.34 0.60 -4.06
C LEU A 85 7.97 0.31 -2.69
N THR A 86 9.22 0.75 -2.48
CA THR A 86 9.97 0.45 -1.26
C THR A 86 10.82 1.63 -0.78
N GLY A 87 11.05 1.69 0.55
CA GLY A 87 12.01 2.60 1.18
C GLY A 87 13.46 2.15 1.11
N ASP A 88 13.72 0.93 0.63
CA ASP A 88 15.07 0.38 0.52
C ASP A 88 15.91 1.14 -0.52
N ASN A 89 17.23 0.93 -0.44
CA ASN A 89 18.13 1.49 -1.45
C ASN A 89 17.90 0.83 -2.83
N GLN A 90 18.17 1.59 -3.90
CA GLN A 90 17.90 1.17 -5.28
C GLN A 90 18.52 -0.19 -5.63
N ARG A 91 19.74 -0.49 -5.17
CA ARG A 91 20.44 -1.74 -5.51
C ARG A 91 19.76 -2.97 -4.90
N THR A 92 19.35 -2.88 -3.64
CA THR A 92 18.62 -3.95 -2.95
C THR A 92 17.25 -4.13 -3.58
N ALA A 93 16.55 -3.03 -3.83
CA ALA A 93 15.23 -3.03 -4.44
C ALA A 93 15.24 -3.64 -5.86
N ASP A 94 16.22 -3.31 -6.69
CA ASP A 94 16.37 -3.88 -8.04
C ASP A 94 16.62 -5.40 -7.99
N ALA A 95 17.45 -5.87 -7.05
CA ALA A 95 17.71 -7.30 -6.88
C ALA A 95 16.43 -8.05 -6.47
N ILE A 96 15.68 -7.51 -5.50
CA ILE A 96 14.42 -8.09 -5.03
C ILE A 96 13.36 -8.02 -6.14
N GLY A 97 13.21 -6.88 -6.80
CA GLY A 97 12.26 -6.71 -7.89
C GLY A 97 12.49 -7.66 -9.06
N LYS A 98 13.76 -7.86 -9.44
CA LYS A 98 14.13 -8.85 -10.46
C LYS A 98 13.80 -10.29 -10.03
N GLN A 99 14.04 -10.63 -8.78
CA GLN A 99 13.72 -11.95 -8.24
C GLN A 99 12.21 -12.17 -8.14
N ALA A 100 11.46 -11.15 -7.74
CA ALA A 100 10.00 -11.17 -7.67
C ALA A 100 9.34 -11.16 -9.06
N GLY A 101 10.01 -10.58 -10.08
CA GLY A 101 9.52 -10.49 -11.44
C GLY A 101 8.54 -9.33 -11.66
N VAL A 102 8.67 -8.22 -10.92
CA VAL A 102 7.85 -7.02 -11.10
C VAL A 102 8.23 -6.28 -12.38
N ASP A 103 7.31 -5.48 -12.91
CA ASP A 103 7.54 -4.71 -14.15
C ASP A 103 8.39 -3.46 -13.89
N GLU A 104 8.31 -2.88 -12.69
CA GLU A 104 9.03 -1.67 -12.31
C GLU A 104 9.33 -1.64 -10.82
N VAL A 105 10.43 -0.97 -10.46
CA VAL A 105 10.87 -0.78 -9.07
C VAL A 105 11.07 0.71 -8.80
N ILE A 106 10.39 1.22 -7.79
CA ILE A 106 10.55 2.59 -7.28
C ILE A 106 11.09 2.47 -5.86
N ALA A 107 12.37 2.79 -5.70
CA ALA A 107 13.12 2.62 -4.47
C ALA A 107 13.41 3.94 -3.76
N GLY A 108 13.83 3.88 -2.49
CA GLY A 108 14.23 5.05 -1.71
C GLY A 108 13.07 5.98 -1.34
N VAL A 109 11.84 5.50 -1.41
CA VAL A 109 10.65 6.31 -1.10
C VAL A 109 10.38 6.29 0.39
N LEU A 110 10.47 7.44 1.02
CA LEU A 110 10.09 7.62 2.43
C LEU A 110 8.58 7.39 2.62
N PRO A 111 8.12 7.05 3.83
CA PRO A 111 6.69 6.82 4.09
C PRO A 111 5.79 7.93 3.57
N ASP A 112 6.14 9.20 3.82
CA ASP A 112 5.38 10.38 3.39
C ASP A 112 5.41 10.59 1.85
N GLY A 113 6.42 10.05 1.17
CA GLY A 113 6.56 10.12 -0.29
C GLY A 113 5.72 9.09 -1.05
N LYS A 114 5.26 8.02 -0.41
CA LYS A 114 4.50 6.96 -1.08
C LYS A 114 3.19 7.47 -1.70
N GLU A 115 2.48 8.37 -1.00
CA GLU A 115 1.25 8.99 -1.52
C GLU A 115 1.52 9.78 -2.80
N ALA A 116 2.62 10.54 -2.86
CA ALA A 116 2.98 11.32 -4.04
C ALA A 116 3.28 10.42 -5.26
N VAL A 117 3.94 9.27 -5.04
CA VAL A 117 4.17 8.27 -6.09
C VAL A 117 2.86 7.69 -6.61
N ILE A 118 1.92 7.33 -5.73
CA ILE A 118 0.59 6.86 -6.15
C ILE A 118 -0.11 7.91 -7.01
N ARG A 119 -0.07 9.18 -6.63
CA ARG A 119 -0.64 10.29 -7.40
C ARG A 119 -0.02 10.41 -8.80
N GLN A 120 1.30 10.23 -8.92
CA GLN A 120 1.97 10.23 -10.22
C GLN A 120 1.54 9.04 -11.09
N LEU A 121 1.44 7.85 -10.51
CA LEU A 121 0.98 6.66 -11.22
C LEU A 121 -0.49 6.80 -11.69
N GLN A 122 -1.35 7.45 -10.88
CA GLN A 122 -2.75 7.72 -11.25
C GLN A 122 -2.89 8.62 -12.48
N ALA A 123 -1.91 9.47 -12.80
CA ALA A 123 -1.91 10.24 -14.04
C ALA A 123 -1.84 9.34 -15.29
N SER A 124 -1.33 8.13 -15.13
CA SER A 124 -1.17 7.13 -16.20
C SER A 124 -2.30 6.10 -16.27
N GLY A 125 -3.11 5.95 -15.22
CA GLY A 125 -4.21 4.97 -15.17
C GLY A 125 -4.71 4.73 -13.76
N LYS A 126 -5.62 3.75 -13.62
CA LYS A 126 -6.14 3.35 -12.31
C LYS A 126 -5.09 2.58 -11.52
N VAL A 127 -4.94 2.92 -10.26
CA VAL A 127 -3.93 2.37 -9.36
C VAL A 127 -4.57 1.65 -8.18
N ALA A 128 -4.19 0.39 -7.99
CA ALA A 128 -4.44 -0.33 -6.74
C ALA A 128 -3.16 -0.34 -5.89
N MET A 129 -3.23 0.10 -4.66
CA MET A 129 -2.14 0.01 -3.68
C MET A 129 -2.36 -1.21 -2.80
N VAL A 130 -1.31 -2.00 -2.64
CA VAL A 130 -1.30 -3.17 -1.74
C VAL A 130 -0.26 -2.92 -0.65
N GLY A 131 -0.67 -2.98 0.62
CA GLY A 131 0.21 -2.73 1.76
C GLY A 131 -0.25 -3.45 3.02
N ASP A 132 0.61 -3.50 4.03
CA ASP A 132 0.35 -4.21 5.29
C ASP A 132 0.61 -3.37 6.55
N GLY A 133 1.17 -2.17 6.40
CA GLY A 133 1.66 -1.36 7.49
C GLY A 133 0.98 0.01 7.67
N ILE A 134 1.18 0.58 8.86
CA ILE A 134 0.74 1.95 9.20
C ILE A 134 1.31 2.97 8.21
N ASN A 135 2.56 2.77 7.78
CA ASN A 135 3.27 3.65 6.86
C ASN A 135 2.68 3.66 5.44
N ASP A 136 1.81 2.71 5.11
CA ASP A 136 1.15 2.59 3.82
C ASP A 136 -0.25 3.23 3.80
N ALA A 137 -0.82 3.58 4.97
CA ALA A 137 -2.16 4.10 5.09
C ALA A 137 -2.44 5.33 4.20
N PRO A 138 -1.57 6.35 4.11
CA PRO A 138 -1.79 7.48 3.20
C PRO A 138 -1.82 7.06 1.72
N ALA A 139 -0.98 6.09 1.33
CA ALA A 139 -0.92 5.56 -0.04
C ALA A 139 -2.13 4.67 -0.36
N LEU A 140 -2.59 3.85 0.62
CA LEU A 140 -3.81 3.03 0.50
C LEU A 140 -5.03 3.91 0.28
N THR A 141 -5.22 4.94 1.10
CA THR A 141 -6.34 5.90 0.98
C THR A 141 -6.27 6.70 -0.32
N ARG A 142 -5.07 7.00 -0.81
CA ARG A 142 -4.89 7.78 -2.05
C ARG A 142 -5.17 6.99 -3.31
N ALA A 143 -4.91 5.70 -3.32
CA ALA A 143 -5.10 4.84 -4.48
C ALA A 143 -6.57 4.81 -4.94
N ASP A 144 -6.82 4.39 -6.19
CA ASP A 144 -8.21 4.12 -6.65
C ASP A 144 -8.82 2.90 -5.96
N THR A 145 -7.96 2.02 -5.45
CA THR A 145 -8.35 0.88 -4.60
C THR A 145 -7.20 0.58 -3.64
N GLY A 146 -7.44 0.74 -2.35
CA GLY A 146 -6.52 0.32 -1.29
C GLY A 146 -6.79 -1.12 -0.88
N ILE A 147 -5.75 -1.95 -0.81
CA ILE A 147 -5.84 -3.36 -0.42
C ILE A 147 -4.88 -3.61 0.74
N ALA A 148 -5.40 -3.87 1.93
CA ALA A 148 -4.60 -4.29 3.07
C ALA A 148 -4.42 -5.81 3.08
N ILE A 149 -3.17 -6.30 3.34
CA ILE A 149 -2.86 -7.73 3.38
C ILE A 149 -2.50 -8.15 4.81
N GLY A 150 -3.03 -9.29 5.24
CA GLY A 150 -2.75 -9.90 6.54
C GLY A 150 -3.57 -9.27 7.67
N ALA A 151 -3.27 -9.68 8.89
CA ALA A 151 -3.78 -9.01 10.09
C ALA A 151 -3.04 -7.67 10.25
N GLY A 152 -3.20 -6.78 9.27
CA GLY A 152 -2.61 -5.45 9.26
C GLY A 152 -2.96 -4.68 10.54
N THR A 153 -2.26 -3.59 10.78
CA THR A 153 -2.61 -2.68 11.86
C THR A 153 -4.02 -2.13 11.63
N ASP A 154 -4.74 -1.83 12.69
CA ASP A 154 -6.09 -1.26 12.62
C ASP A 154 -6.12 -0.05 11.67
N VAL A 155 -5.06 0.75 11.66
CA VAL A 155 -4.92 1.92 10.78
C VAL A 155 -4.86 1.54 9.30
N ALA A 156 -4.18 0.44 8.93
CA ALA A 156 -4.13 -0.02 7.53
C ALA A 156 -5.47 -0.62 7.11
N ILE A 157 -6.17 -1.27 8.04
CA ILE A 157 -7.52 -1.82 7.83
C ILE A 157 -8.52 -0.68 7.56
N ASP A 158 -8.48 0.39 8.36
CA ASP A 158 -9.37 1.54 8.22
C ASP A 158 -9.08 2.37 6.95
N ALA A 159 -7.83 2.33 6.44
CA ALA A 159 -7.41 3.06 5.25
C ALA A 159 -7.67 2.30 3.93
N ALA A 160 -8.01 1.01 3.98
CA ALA A 160 -8.15 0.16 2.80
C ALA A 160 -9.61 -0.07 2.40
N ASP A 161 -9.88 -0.15 1.10
CA ASP A 161 -11.19 -0.54 0.57
C ASP A 161 -11.43 -2.06 0.67
N VAL A 162 -10.34 -2.84 0.63
CA VAL A 162 -10.37 -4.30 0.68
C VAL A 162 -9.35 -4.79 1.70
N VAL A 163 -9.79 -5.67 2.59
CA VAL A 163 -8.92 -6.30 3.60
C VAL A 163 -8.81 -7.80 3.32
N LEU A 164 -7.59 -8.27 3.06
CA LEU A 164 -7.27 -9.67 2.87
C LEU A 164 -6.70 -10.25 4.16
N MET A 165 -7.43 -11.18 4.77
CA MET A 165 -7.12 -11.69 6.11
C MET A 165 -5.81 -12.49 6.17
N ASN A 166 -5.38 -13.06 5.06
CA ASN A 166 -4.12 -13.80 4.99
C ASN A 166 -2.98 -12.88 4.55
N SER A 167 -1.79 -13.11 5.08
CA SER A 167 -0.59 -12.39 4.68
C SER A 167 0.05 -13.00 3.41
N LYS A 168 -0.78 -13.25 2.37
CA LYS A 168 -0.35 -13.85 1.09
C LYS A 168 -0.67 -12.94 -0.08
N LEU A 169 0.32 -12.67 -0.91
CA LEU A 169 0.12 -11.85 -2.11
C LEU A 169 -0.79 -12.56 -3.13
N SER A 170 -0.85 -13.89 -3.13
CA SER A 170 -1.75 -14.70 -3.97
C SER A 170 -3.23 -14.42 -3.77
N ASP A 171 -3.60 -13.83 -2.63
CA ASP A 171 -5.00 -13.49 -2.37
C ASP A 171 -5.43 -12.22 -3.14
N VAL A 172 -4.49 -11.38 -3.60
CA VAL A 172 -4.79 -10.20 -4.43
C VAL A 172 -5.37 -10.60 -5.79
N PRO A 173 -4.71 -11.44 -6.62
CA PRO A 173 -5.31 -11.91 -7.86
C PRO A 173 -6.61 -12.71 -7.64
N ALA A 174 -6.72 -13.44 -6.52
CA ALA A 174 -7.96 -14.14 -6.16
C ALA A 174 -9.12 -13.16 -5.89
N ALA A 175 -8.88 -12.07 -5.16
CA ALA A 175 -9.87 -11.01 -4.92
C ALA A 175 -10.31 -10.34 -6.21
N ILE A 176 -9.40 -10.07 -7.14
CA ILE A 176 -9.72 -9.49 -8.45
C ILE A 176 -10.60 -10.46 -9.26
N ARG A 177 -10.30 -11.76 -9.24
CA ARG A 177 -11.15 -12.78 -9.91
C ARG A 177 -12.54 -12.84 -9.32
N LEU A 178 -12.63 -12.83 -7.98
CA LEU A 178 -13.92 -12.80 -7.27
C LEU A 178 -14.74 -11.57 -7.67
N SER A 179 -14.13 -10.38 -7.64
CA SER A 179 -14.79 -9.14 -8.04
C SER A 179 -15.32 -9.21 -9.47
N ARG A 180 -14.52 -9.69 -10.42
CA ARG A 180 -14.94 -9.87 -11.83
C ARG A 180 -16.06 -10.88 -11.99
N ALA A 181 -16.00 -11.99 -11.24
CA ALA A 181 -17.05 -13.02 -11.25
C ALA A 181 -18.36 -12.48 -10.65
N THR A 182 -18.28 -11.73 -9.56
CA THR A 182 -19.42 -11.07 -8.90
C THR A 182 -20.08 -10.06 -9.84
N LEU A 183 -19.30 -9.19 -10.49
CA LEU A 183 -19.85 -8.24 -11.46
C LEU A 183 -20.55 -8.94 -12.64
N ARG A 184 -19.97 -10.01 -13.14
CA ARG A 184 -20.61 -10.81 -14.20
C ARG A 184 -21.94 -11.39 -13.71
N ASN A 185 -21.96 -11.96 -12.53
CA ASN A 185 -23.16 -12.52 -11.91
C ASN A 185 -24.25 -11.45 -11.72
N ILE A 186 -23.87 -10.25 -11.29
CA ILE A 186 -24.79 -9.10 -11.16
C ILE A 186 -25.38 -8.72 -12.54
N HIS A 187 -24.53 -8.62 -13.58
CA HIS A 187 -25.03 -8.31 -14.93
C HIS A 187 -25.97 -9.40 -15.48
N GLU A 188 -25.65 -10.67 -15.26
CA GLU A 188 -26.52 -11.79 -15.64
C GLU A 188 -27.89 -11.71 -14.94
N ASN A 189 -27.88 -11.47 -13.60
CA ASN A 189 -29.08 -11.32 -12.82
C ASN A 189 -29.94 -10.13 -13.31
N LEU A 190 -29.28 -9.01 -13.56
CA LEU A 190 -29.94 -7.80 -14.04
C LEU A 190 -30.56 -8.01 -15.44
N PHE A 191 -29.84 -8.69 -16.34
CA PHE A 191 -30.33 -9.05 -17.67
C PHE A 191 -31.59 -9.91 -17.56
N TRP A 192 -31.61 -10.96 -16.77
CA TRP A 192 -32.76 -11.81 -16.58
C TRP A 192 -33.94 -11.03 -15.97
N ALA A 193 -33.68 -10.19 -14.95
CA ALA A 193 -34.72 -9.37 -14.33
C ALA A 193 -35.37 -8.43 -15.31
N PHE A 194 -34.61 -7.78 -16.19
CA PHE A 194 -35.15 -6.91 -17.25
C PHE A 194 -35.89 -7.70 -18.33
N LEU A 195 -35.36 -8.84 -18.74
CA LEU A 195 -35.97 -9.67 -19.78
C LEU A 195 -37.37 -10.12 -19.38
N TYR A 196 -37.55 -10.64 -18.15
CA TYR A 196 -38.85 -11.04 -17.64
C TYR A 196 -39.84 -9.88 -17.61
N ASN A 197 -39.39 -8.71 -17.16
CA ASN A 197 -40.26 -7.52 -17.11
C ASN A 197 -40.60 -6.98 -18.50
N THR A 198 -39.64 -6.98 -19.43
CA THR A 198 -39.85 -6.50 -20.82
C THR A 198 -40.88 -7.34 -21.54
N ILE A 199 -40.94 -8.64 -21.27
CA ILE A 199 -41.96 -9.54 -21.85
C ILE A 199 -43.26 -9.48 -21.04
N GLY A 200 -43.19 -9.49 -19.72
CA GLY A 200 -44.31 -9.58 -18.81
C GLY A 200 -45.20 -8.35 -18.80
N ILE A 201 -44.61 -7.14 -18.85
CA ILE A 201 -45.39 -5.89 -18.82
C ILE A 201 -46.31 -5.72 -20.04
N PRO A 202 -45.84 -5.85 -21.30
CA PRO A 202 -46.73 -5.80 -22.47
C PRO A 202 -47.81 -6.89 -22.46
N LEU A 203 -47.45 -8.10 -21.98
CA LEU A 203 -48.39 -9.20 -21.87
C LEU A 203 -49.48 -8.88 -20.83
N ALA A 204 -49.12 -8.35 -19.67
CA ALA A 204 -50.07 -7.93 -18.64
C ALA A 204 -50.93 -6.73 -19.07
N ALA A 205 -50.33 -5.81 -19.82
CA ALA A 205 -51.05 -4.67 -20.39
C ALA A 205 -52.04 -5.03 -21.52
N GLY A 206 -52.09 -6.31 -21.90
CA GLY A 206 -53.04 -6.78 -22.92
C GLY A 206 -52.67 -6.48 -24.37
N VAL A 207 -51.45 -6.08 -24.67
CA VAL A 207 -50.95 -5.76 -26.02
C VAL A 207 -51.17 -6.94 -26.99
N PHE A 208 -51.15 -8.18 -26.48
CA PHE A 208 -51.26 -9.40 -27.26
C PHE A 208 -52.68 -10.01 -27.25
N ILE A 209 -53.68 -9.34 -26.66
CA ILE A 209 -55.09 -9.77 -26.68
C ILE A 209 -55.61 -9.97 -28.11
N PRO A 210 -55.31 -9.09 -29.10
CA PRO A 210 -55.73 -9.29 -30.48
C PRO A 210 -55.22 -10.59 -31.11
N PHE A 211 -54.14 -11.15 -30.61
CA PHE A 211 -53.56 -12.42 -31.05
C PHE A 211 -54.03 -13.63 -30.20
N GLY A 212 -55.02 -13.43 -29.32
CA GLY A 212 -55.58 -14.48 -28.48
C GLY A 212 -54.74 -14.82 -27.23
N LEU A 213 -53.70 -14.02 -26.94
CA LEU A 213 -52.84 -14.23 -25.78
C LEU A 213 -53.32 -13.34 -24.61
N THR A 214 -53.88 -13.95 -23.59
CA THR A 214 -54.27 -13.27 -22.33
C THR A 214 -53.42 -13.79 -21.17
N LEU A 215 -52.96 -12.90 -20.31
CA LEU A 215 -52.21 -13.29 -19.10
C LEU A 215 -53.21 -13.77 -18.04
N ASN A 216 -53.13 -15.06 -17.69
CA ASN A 216 -53.76 -15.56 -16.48
C ASN A 216 -52.94 -15.14 -15.24
N PRO A 217 -53.56 -14.56 -14.18
CA PRO A 217 -52.84 -14.14 -12.96
C PRO A 217 -51.99 -15.24 -12.33
N MET A 218 -52.39 -16.50 -12.45
CA MET A 218 -51.64 -17.64 -11.93
C MET A 218 -50.30 -17.83 -12.65
N PHE A 219 -50.25 -17.63 -13.98
CA PHE A 219 -49.01 -17.68 -14.74
C PHE A 219 -48.11 -16.49 -14.43
N GLY A 220 -48.71 -15.32 -14.16
CA GLY A 220 -47.92 -14.15 -13.69
C GLY A 220 -47.22 -14.39 -12.36
N ALA A 221 -47.93 -14.95 -11.38
CA ALA A 221 -47.38 -15.29 -10.09
C ALA A 221 -46.29 -16.39 -10.20
N ALA A 222 -46.51 -17.40 -11.03
CA ALA A 222 -45.52 -18.45 -11.29
C ALA A 222 -44.25 -17.90 -11.95
N ALA A 223 -44.39 -16.99 -12.93
CA ALA A 223 -43.25 -16.34 -13.58
C ALA A 223 -42.40 -15.49 -12.61
N MET A 224 -43.06 -14.75 -11.70
CA MET A 224 -42.35 -13.98 -10.64
C MET A 224 -41.57 -14.91 -9.71
N SER A 225 -42.18 -16.01 -9.27
CA SER A 225 -41.49 -16.99 -8.39
C SER A 225 -40.32 -17.66 -9.11
N LEU A 226 -40.46 -17.99 -10.39
CA LEU A 226 -39.39 -18.56 -11.19
C LEU A 226 -38.24 -17.57 -11.41
N SER A 227 -38.54 -16.30 -11.65
CA SER A 227 -37.54 -15.23 -11.76
C SER A 227 -36.70 -15.14 -10.50
N SER A 228 -37.31 -15.10 -9.30
CA SER A 228 -36.62 -15.08 -8.03
C SER A 228 -35.74 -16.33 -7.82
N PHE A 229 -36.27 -17.50 -8.16
CA PHE A 229 -35.51 -18.74 -8.12
C PHE A 229 -34.29 -18.73 -9.03
N CYS A 230 -34.40 -18.21 -10.25
CA CYS A 230 -33.29 -18.09 -11.19
C CYS A 230 -32.20 -17.16 -10.66
N VAL A 231 -32.57 -15.99 -10.11
CA VAL A 231 -31.60 -15.02 -9.54
C VAL A 231 -30.85 -15.63 -8.37
N VAL A 232 -31.56 -16.27 -7.43
CA VAL A 232 -30.93 -16.90 -6.27
C VAL A 232 -30.02 -18.06 -6.70
N SER A 233 -30.48 -18.89 -7.62
CA SER A 233 -29.67 -20.02 -8.13
C SER A 233 -28.42 -19.54 -8.86
N ASN A 234 -28.50 -18.46 -9.63
CA ASN A 234 -27.35 -17.85 -10.28
C ASN A 234 -26.36 -17.25 -9.25
N ALA A 235 -26.88 -16.58 -8.21
CA ALA A 235 -26.03 -16.04 -7.14
C ALA A 235 -25.28 -17.16 -6.38
N LEU A 236 -25.94 -18.29 -6.12
CA LEU A 236 -25.32 -19.45 -5.48
C LEU A 236 -24.18 -20.09 -6.29
N ARG A 237 -24.16 -19.90 -7.61
CA ARG A 237 -23.03 -20.37 -8.46
C ARG A 237 -21.71 -19.76 -8.07
N LEU A 238 -21.68 -18.56 -7.42
CA LEU A 238 -20.44 -17.97 -6.92
C LEU A 238 -19.76 -18.84 -5.84
N ASN A 239 -20.51 -19.62 -5.08
CA ASN A 239 -19.93 -20.55 -4.10
C ASN A 239 -19.12 -21.70 -4.73
N LEU A 240 -19.37 -21.97 -6.01
CA LEU A 240 -18.66 -23.00 -6.78
C LEU A 240 -17.48 -22.42 -7.59
N PHE A 241 -17.24 -21.11 -7.45
CA PHE A 241 -16.20 -20.43 -8.21
C PHE A 241 -14.82 -20.69 -7.59
N ASP A 242 -13.90 -21.26 -8.38
CA ASP A 242 -12.52 -21.47 -7.96
C ASP A 242 -11.69 -20.18 -8.10
N LEU A 243 -11.38 -19.56 -6.96
CA LEU A 243 -10.64 -18.31 -6.85
C LEU A 243 -9.19 -18.41 -7.35
N HIS A 244 -8.61 -19.59 -7.30
CA HIS A 244 -7.21 -19.83 -7.64
C HIS A 244 -6.99 -20.35 -9.06
N SER A 245 -8.07 -20.59 -9.80
CA SER A 245 -8.01 -21.03 -11.18
C SER A 245 -7.68 -19.89 -12.13
N THR A 246 -6.59 -20.01 -12.87
CA THR A 246 -6.15 -19.01 -13.88
C THR A 246 -6.84 -19.17 -15.23
N LYS A 247 -7.72 -20.17 -15.41
CA LYS A 247 -8.34 -20.52 -16.71
C LYS A 247 -9.17 -19.40 -17.32
N HIS A 248 -9.68 -18.46 -16.52
CA HIS A 248 -10.54 -17.37 -16.94
C HIS A 248 -9.86 -15.99 -16.85
N ASP A 249 -8.54 -15.98 -16.69
CA ASP A 249 -7.79 -14.73 -16.66
C ASP A 249 -7.70 -14.16 -18.08
N HIS A 250 -8.39 -13.06 -18.33
CA HIS A 250 -8.32 -12.33 -19.58
C HIS A 250 -7.68 -10.98 -19.34
N LYS A 251 -6.75 -10.60 -20.22
CA LYS A 251 -6.24 -9.23 -20.25
C LYS A 251 -7.42 -8.27 -20.41
N ALA A 252 -7.45 -7.23 -19.58
CA ALA A 252 -8.45 -6.18 -19.74
C ALA A 252 -8.33 -5.62 -21.17
N LYS A 253 -9.45 -5.46 -21.89
CA LYS A 253 -9.50 -4.95 -23.27
C LYS A 253 -8.86 -3.55 -23.41
N ASN A 254 -8.68 -2.85 -22.29
CA ASN A 254 -8.10 -1.52 -22.17
C ASN A 254 -6.81 -1.55 -21.33
N ALA A 255 -6.03 -2.64 -21.39
CA ALA A 255 -4.67 -2.62 -20.83
C ALA A 255 -3.90 -1.53 -21.57
N VAL A 256 -3.81 -0.37 -20.95
CA VAL A 256 -3.05 0.77 -21.46
C VAL A 256 -1.59 0.35 -21.40
N SER A 257 -1.00 0.10 -22.56
CA SER A 257 0.46 0.00 -22.68
C SER A 257 1.00 1.41 -22.50
N LEU A 258 1.19 1.81 -21.25
CA LEU A 258 1.82 3.08 -20.94
C LEU A 258 3.32 2.98 -21.27
N PRO A 259 3.88 3.99 -21.95
CA PRO A 259 5.33 4.08 -22.03
C PRO A 259 5.86 4.15 -20.59
N ALA A 260 6.90 3.39 -20.30
CA ALA A 260 7.61 3.45 -19.03
C ALA A 260 8.26 4.85 -18.91
N ALA A 261 7.50 5.81 -18.42
CA ALA A 261 8.08 7.04 -17.95
C ALA A 261 8.72 6.70 -16.60
N PRO A 262 10.05 6.89 -16.43
CA PRO A 262 10.66 6.71 -15.14
C PRO A 262 10.00 7.66 -14.15
N VAL A 263 9.25 7.12 -13.21
CA VAL A 263 8.75 7.87 -12.08
C VAL A 263 9.98 8.21 -11.24
N GLN A 264 10.50 9.41 -11.41
CA GLN A 264 11.55 9.89 -10.53
C GLN A 264 10.91 10.10 -9.16
N PRO A 265 11.50 9.56 -8.07
CA PRO A 265 11.10 9.98 -6.74
C PRO A 265 11.17 11.51 -6.73
N ALA A 266 10.10 12.16 -6.29
CA ALA A 266 10.10 13.60 -6.09
C ALA A 266 11.19 13.89 -5.05
N VAL A 267 12.39 14.15 -5.52
CA VAL A 267 13.39 14.88 -4.77
C VAL A 267 12.78 16.27 -4.70
N GLU A 268 12.19 16.62 -3.58
CA GLU A 268 11.99 18.02 -3.28
C GLU A 268 13.39 18.63 -3.30
N ASP A 269 13.73 19.21 -4.44
CA ASP A 269 14.80 20.17 -4.53
C ASP A 269 14.42 21.28 -3.54
N HIS A 270 14.99 21.21 -2.37
CA HIS A 270 15.20 22.40 -1.55
C HIS A 270 16.18 23.29 -2.33
N THR A 271 15.73 23.76 -3.48
CA THR A 271 16.31 24.95 -4.10
C THR A 271 16.05 26.05 -3.11
N THR A 272 17.04 26.31 -2.31
CA THR A 272 17.20 27.54 -1.56
C THR A 272 16.87 28.71 -2.47
N SER A 273 15.60 29.14 -2.46
CA SER A 273 15.29 30.50 -2.82
C SER A 273 16.03 31.36 -1.79
N ASN A 274 17.01 32.13 -2.27
CA ASN A 274 17.68 33.19 -1.54
C ASN A 274 16.65 34.22 -1.03
N VAL A 275 16.02 33.89 0.07
CA VAL A 275 15.41 34.88 0.96
C VAL A 275 16.50 35.18 1.97
N LYS A 276 16.89 36.46 2.05
CA LYS A 276 17.82 37.00 3.00
C LYS A 276 17.56 36.38 4.39
N GLU A 277 18.52 35.62 4.88
CA GLU A 277 18.53 35.09 6.24
C GLU A 277 18.59 36.26 7.21
N ASP A 278 17.43 36.64 7.73
CA ASP A 278 17.38 37.16 9.09
C ASP A 278 17.70 35.98 10.00
N ASN A 279 18.74 36.14 10.79
CA ASN A 279 19.40 35.15 11.63
C ASN A 279 18.47 34.69 12.78
N VAL A 280 17.36 33.99 12.47
CA VAL A 280 16.44 33.41 13.44
C VAL A 280 16.87 31.96 13.69
N MET A 281 17.44 31.73 14.86
CA MET A 281 17.89 30.40 15.27
C MET A 281 16.66 29.55 15.60
N LYS A 282 16.32 28.57 14.73
CA LYS A 282 15.27 27.60 15.01
C LYS A 282 15.81 26.49 15.91
N LYS A 283 15.15 26.25 17.05
CA LYS A 283 15.49 25.21 18.01
C LYS A 283 14.26 24.31 18.22
N THR A 284 14.43 23.02 18.02
CA THR A 284 13.37 22.02 18.27
C THR A 284 13.55 21.44 19.67
N LEU A 285 12.50 21.47 20.48
CA LEU A 285 12.46 20.88 21.82
C LEU A 285 11.48 19.72 21.84
N HIS A 286 11.89 18.57 22.33
CA HIS A 286 11.01 17.44 22.61
C HIS A 286 10.43 17.60 24.02
N VAL A 287 9.07 17.65 24.11
CA VAL A 287 8.34 17.74 25.37
C VAL A 287 7.49 16.49 25.53
N GLU A 288 7.77 15.68 26.55
CA GLU A 288 7.01 14.47 26.87
C GLU A 288 5.85 14.79 27.81
N GLY A 289 4.75 14.00 27.76
CA GLY A 289 3.63 14.10 28.68
C GLY A 289 2.52 15.06 28.27
N MET A 290 2.47 15.56 27.04
CA MET A 290 1.35 16.34 26.51
C MET A 290 0.22 15.39 26.06
N MET A 291 -0.91 15.40 26.78
CA MET A 291 -2.02 14.48 26.55
C MET A 291 -3.27 15.15 25.93
N CYS A 292 -3.28 16.47 25.71
CA CYS A 292 -4.43 17.17 25.15
C CYS A 292 -4.07 18.57 24.64
N GLY A 293 -4.93 19.14 23.77
CA GLY A 293 -4.76 20.48 23.21
C GLY A 293 -4.65 21.62 24.24
N HIS A 294 -5.11 21.39 25.46
CA HIS A 294 -4.94 22.36 26.56
C HIS A 294 -3.48 22.42 27.05
N CYS A 295 -2.77 21.29 26.99
CA CYS A 295 -1.34 21.18 27.30
C CYS A 295 -0.51 21.91 26.23
N GLU A 296 -0.87 21.79 24.95
CA GLU A 296 -0.21 22.50 23.84
C GLU A 296 -0.29 24.02 24.04
N ALA A 297 -1.50 24.53 24.31
CA ALA A 297 -1.72 25.95 24.54
C ALA A 297 -0.90 26.50 25.73
N ARG A 298 -0.75 25.71 26.80
CA ARG A 298 0.05 26.11 27.98
C ARG A 298 1.54 26.11 27.67
N VAL A 299 2.04 25.10 26.95
CA VAL A 299 3.45 25.02 26.53
C VAL A 299 3.79 26.14 25.56
N LYS A 300 2.92 26.39 24.57
CA LYS A 300 3.08 27.50 23.63
C LYS A 300 3.18 28.83 24.36
N LYS A 301 2.23 29.11 25.25
CA LYS A 301 2.20 30.37 26.04
C LYS A 301 3.43 30.51 26.96
N ALA A 302 3.93 29.40 27.52
CA ALA A 302 5.14 29.42 28.35
C ALA A 302 6.41 29.68 27.53
N LEU A 303 6.51 29.15 26.32
CA LEU A 303 7.63 29.40 25.42
C LEU A 303 7.62 30.82 24.86
N GLU A 304 6.47 31.34 24.47
CA GLU A 304 6.31 32.71 23.97
C GLU A 304 6.46 33.80 25.07
N ALA A 305 6.39 33.39 26.33
CA ALA A 305 6.70 34.28 27.47
C ALA A 305 8.19 34.50 27.69
N LEU A 306 9.07 33.73 27.02
CA LEU A 306 10.52 33.88 27.09
C LEU A 306 10.95 35.06 26.17
N PRO A 307 11.78 35.98 26.64
CA PRO A 307 12.14 37.20 25.86
C PRO A 307 12.97 36.86 24.59
N GLU A 308 13.49 35.63 24.49
CA GLU A 308 14.33 35.14 23.39
C GLU A 308 13.53 34.39 22.32
N VAL A 309 12.22 34.17 22.53
CA VAL A 309 11.36 33.39 21.63
C VAL A 309 10.40 34.32 20.92
N SER A 310 10.56 34.46 19.62
CA SER A 310 9.68 35.32 18.78
C SER A 310 8.38 34.61 18.39
N GLU A 311 8.43 33.28 18.22
CA GLU A 311 7.28 32.45 17.87
C GLU A 311 7.51 31.01 18.33
N ALA A 312 6.48 30.32 18.86
CA ALA A 312 6.51 28.93 19.23
C ALA A 312 5.39 28.17 18.51
N VAL A 313 5.77 27.13 17.77
CA VAL A 313 4.85 26.15 17.18
C VAL A 313 4.91 24.87 18.00
N VAL A 314 3.83 24.51 18.67
CA VAL A 314 3.71 23.28 19.47
C VAL A 314 2.85 22.30 18.72
N LEU A 315 3.41 21.12 18.43
CA LEU A 315 2.72 20.04 17.75
C LEU A 315 2.65 18.87 18.75
N SER A 316 1.45 18.44 19.12
CA SER A 316 1.28 17.16 19.83
C SER A 316 1.12 16.05 18.80
N LEU A 317 2.03 15.10 18.80
CA LEU A 317 1.82 13.81 18.16
C LEU A 317 0.86 13.03 19.07
N ILE A 318 -0.42 13.10 18.78
CA ILE A 318 -1.41 12.22 19.41
C ILE A 318 -1.16 10.85 18.81
N HIS A 319 -0.49 9.98 19.56
CA HIS A 319 -0.55 8.55 19.31
C HIS A 319 -1.94 8.09 19.77
N ILE A 320 -2.83 7.92 18.82
CA ILE A 320 -4.09 7.17 19.03
C ILE A 320 -3.77 5.71 18.83
#